data_ff82a57cd2cac3905489aa75ba1f5188
#
_entry.id   ff82a57cd2cac3905489aa75ba1f5188
#
_cell.length_a   1.000
_cell.length_b   1.000
_cell.length_c   1.000
_cell.angle_alpha   90.00
_cell.angle_beta   90.00
_cell.angle_gamma   90.00
#
_symmetry.space_group_name_H-M   'P 1'
#
loop_
_entity.id
_entity.type
_entity.pdbx_description
1 polymer ?
#
loop_
_entity_poly.entity_id
_entity_poly.type
_entity_poly.pdbx_seq_one_letter_code
_entity_poly.pdbx_strand_id
1 'polypeptide(L)'
;MRPDDGRTYIALARDLERRQRDGEAALQLLNEGLTQDPSNAYVRQAYAVLLERRGRTNEALKQLRLATAYDPKHVASWVATARLLTRDLRGAPLPLRRDVNQTEDDDEVWLLGTTTQTLARAPEKDDQRNAADAIECFKKALQAEPRNYYALSCFADLEARLGHVDAARDLFKRSSDANPSNAATLVAWANLEEARGLGLVRARELYDKAHRSHATNTRVFTAWAMAEARHGNATGALKLLERATRARGFAPGGITDAAVFSTLGEVCWHHLEDFDRAADAFRRSVETDRRHAAGYYKWATMELRRGRAGRARDLLQRGIWGCAGVAKSVEMAKLHRAKGQLEANSTLRGKRRWEKYEDGDMEKAQRWEQDAESARTSFRKALELSAAAATFAAWARFEEALGDVDAARDVLEDGLKSCPRAANVWREFVQFEGRHRGEEAAEAARRRARAALGG
;
A
#
# COMPACT_ATOMS: atom_id res chain seq x y z
N MET A 1 -8.75 -29.03 -29.33
CA MET A 1 -7.76 -28.53 -28.32
C MET A 1 -7.25 -29.75 -27.58
N ARG A 2 -5.95 -29.92 -27.45
CA ARG A 2 -5.39 -31.03 -26.69
C ARG A 2 -5.61 -30.75 -25.19
N PRO A 3 -6.30 -31.63 -24.44
CA PRO A 3 -6.58 -31.42 -23.01
C PRO A 3 -5.32 -31.35 -22.14
N ASP A 4 -4.18 -31.79 -22.69
CA ASP A 4 -2.91 -31.89 -21.96
C ASP A 4 -2.05 -30.61 -22.00
N ASP A 5 -2.53 -29.52 -22.63
CA ASP A 5 -1.78 -28.28 -22.68
C ASP A 5 -2.06 -27.41 -21.44
N GLY A 6 -1.08 -27.32 -20.56
CA GLY A 6 -1.15 -26.46 -19.35
C GLY A 6 -1.57 -25.02 -19.60
N ARG A 7 -1.42 -24.51 -20.83
CA ARG A 7 -1.89 -23.18 -21.26
C ARG A 7 -3.40 -23.04 -21.19
N THR A 8 -4.13 -24.11 -21.48
CA THR A 8 -5.60 -24.13 -21.42
C THR A 8 -6.07 -23.92 -19.98
N TYR A 9 -5.48 -24.62 -19.01
CA TYR A 9 -5.80 -24.45 -17.59
C TYR A 9 -5.51 -23.03 -17.11
N ILE A 10 -4.37 -22.45 -17.52
CA ILE A 10 -4.00 -21.06 -17.16
C ILE A 10 -4.98 -20.06 -17.76
N ALA A 11 -5.39 -20.23 -19.03
CA ALA A 11 -6.31 -19.33 -19.69
C ALA A 11 -7.70 -19.36 -19.05
N LEU A 12 -8.22 -20.55 -18.79
CA LEU A 12 -9.53 -20.75 -18.12
C LEU A 12 -9.50 -20.23 -16.69
N ALA A 13 -8.46 -20.48 -15.93
CA ALA A 13 -8.33 -19.96 -14.56
C ALA A 13 -8.31 -18.42 -14.54
N ARG A 14 -7.62 -17.79 -15.49
CA ARG A 14 -7.63 -16.32 -15.65
C ARG A 14 -9.02 -15.79 -16.04
N ASP A 15 -9.76 -16.52 -16.84
CA ASP A 15 -11.11 -16.14 -17.23
C ASP A 15 -12.09 -16.26 -16.06
N LEU A 16 -12.02 -17.35 -15.28
CA LEU A 16 -12.76 -17.52 -14.04
C LEU A 16 -12.48 -16.39 -13.03
N GLU A 17 -11.20 -16.05 -12.83
CA GLU A 17 -10.81 -14.96 -11.94
C GLU A 17 -11.37 -13.61 -12.41
N ARG A 18 -11.34 -13.33 -13.73
CA ARG A 18 -11.74 -12.04 -14.28
C ARG A 18 -13.26 -11.87 -14.38
N ARG A 19 -13.98 -12.90 -14.87
CA ARG A 19 -15.43 -12.81 -15.17
C ARG A 19 -16.30 -13.21 -14.00
N GLN A 20 -15.98 -14.32 -13.37
CA GLN A 20 -16.83 -14.89 -12.31
C GLN A 20 -16.35 -14.55 -10.92
N ARG A 21 -15.12 -14.00 -10.78
CA ARG A 21 -14.47 -13.68 -9.50
C ARG A 21 -14.39 -14.89 -8.55
N ASP A 22 -14.51 -16.06 -9.08
CA ASP A 22 -14.40 -17.31 -8.34
C ASP A 22 -12.95 -17.80 -8.39
N GLY A 23 -12.17 -17.31 -7.44
CA GLY A 23 -10.78 -17.71 -7.40
C GLY A 23 -10.57 -19.06 -6.73
N GLU A 24 -11.55 -19.63 -6.00
CA GLU A 24 -11.45 -21.01 -5.52
C GLU A 24 -11.64 -21.98 -6.67
N ALA A 25 -12.63 -21.76 -7.56
CA ALA A 25 -12.77 -22.53 -8.79
C ALA A 25 -11.53 -22.42 -9.70
N ALA A 26 -10.90 -21.23 -9.78
CA ALA A 26 -9.67 -21.05 -10.51
C ALA A 26 -8.49 -21.82 -9.88
N LEU A 27 -8.39 -21.87 -8.54
CA LEU A 27 -7.37 -22.68 -7.84
C LEU A 27 -7.62 -24.18 -8.07
N GLN A 28 -8.86 -24.64 -8.00
CA GLN A 28 -9.22 -26.05 -8.27
C GLN A 28 -8.81 -26.44 -9.70
N LEU A 29 -9.15 -25.61 -10.68
CA LEU A 29 -8.81 -25.85 -12.07
C LEU A 29 -7.30 -25.93 -12.32
N LEU A 30 -6.51 -25.05 -11.70
CA LEU A 30 -5.05 -25.11 -11.80
C LEU A 30 -4.48 -26.33 -11.09
N ASN A 31 -5.08 -26.75 -9.98
CA ASN A 31 -4.71 -27.98 -9.28
C ASN A 31 -5.03 -29.23 -10.12
N GLU A 32 -6.15 -29.26 -10.82
CA GLU A 32 -6.46 -30.31 -11.82
C GLU A 32 -5.40 -30.37 -12.91
N GLY A 33 -4.99 -29.21 -13.45
CA GLY A 33 -3.88 -29.15 -14.40
C GLY A 33 -2.56 -29.70 -13.84
N LEU A 34 -2.30 -29.52 -12.56
CA LEU A 34 -1.13 -30.08 -11.89
C LEU A 34 -1.24 -31.57 -11.57
N THR A 35 -2.45 -32.11 -11.46
CA THR A 35 -2.65 -33.58 -11.34
C THR A 35 -2.39 -34.28 -12.67
N GLN A 36 -2.67 -33.62 -13.80
CA GLN A 36 -2.39 -34.14 -15.15
C GLN A 36 -0.90 -34.07 -15.48
N ASP A 37 -0.26 -32.92 -15.22
CA ASP A 37 1.19 -32.72 -15.41
C ASP A 37 1.81 -32.08 -14.17
N PRO A 38 2.27 -32.91 -13.22
CA PRO A 38 2.92 -32.42 -11.98
C PRO A 38 4.23 -31.65 -12.22
N SER A 39 4.86 -31.82 -13.38
CA SER A 39 6.13 -31.17 -13.72
C SER A 39 5.99 -29.80 -14.38
N ASN A 40 4.76 -29.39 -14.73
CA ASN A 40 4.51 -28.16 -15.48
C ASN A 40 4.80 -26.88 -14.66
N ALA A 41 5.95 -26.28 -14.90
CA ALA A 41 6.39 -25.08 -14.19
C ALA A 41 5.49 -23.87 -14.45
N TYR A 42 4.87 -23.75 -15.64
CA TYR A 42 3.96 -22.67 -15.98
C TYR A 42 2.65 -22.72 -15.19
N VAL A 43 2.06 -23.91 -15.08
CA VAL A 43 0.82 -24.11 -14.30
C VAL A 43 1.11 -23.89 -12.81
N ARG A 44 2.24 -24.40 -12.30
CA ARG A 44 2.66 -24.16 -10.91
C ARG A 44 2.87 -22.68 -10.60
N GLN A 45 3.51 -21.95 -11.49
CA GLN A 45 3.72 -20.53 -11.34
C GLN A 45 2.39 -19.77 -11.36
N ALA A 46 1.46 -20.11 -12.24
CA ALA A 46 0.13 -19.50 -12.27
C ALA A 46 -0.66 -19.80 -10.99
N TYR A 47 -0.59 -21.05 -10.49
CA TYR A 47 -1.19 -21.47 -9.24
C TYR A 47 -0.62 -20.69 -8.04
N ALA A 48 0.70 -20.54 -7.97
CA ALA A 48 1.38 -19.79 -6.93
C ALA A 48 1.01 -18.29 -6.94
N VAL A 49 0.91 -17.66 -8.11
CA VAL A 49 0.47 -16.27 -8.23
C VAL A 49 -0.96 -16.08 -7.73
N LEU A 50 -1.83 -17.05 -7.97
CA LEU A 50 -3.21 -17.00 -7.47
C LEU A 50 -3.27 -17.19 -5.95
N LEU A 51 -2.47 -18.10 -5.39
CA LEU A 51 -2.29 -18.28 -3.95
C LEU A 51 -1.75 -17.01 -3.28
N GLU A 52 -0.77 -16.35 -3.89
CA GLU A 52 -0.22 -15.08 -3.41
C GLU A 52 -1.31 -13.98 -3.32
N ARG A 53 -2.16 -13.87 -4.34
CA ARG A 53 -3.27 -12.91 -4.35
C ARG A 53 -4.30 -13.18 -3.23
N ARG A 54 -4.39 -14.42 -2.79
CA ARG A 54 -5.26 -14.87 -1.69
C ARG A 54 -4.60 -14.77 -0.31
N GLY A 55 -3.35 -14.30 -0.24
CA GLY A 55 -2.59 -14.19 1.01
C GLY A 55 -1.97 -15.50 1.50
N ARG A 56 -2.09 -16.62 0.74
CA ARG A 56 -1.51 -17.92 1.08
C ARG A 56 -0.03 -17.97 0.67
N THR A 57 0.78 -17.07 1.23
CA THR A 57 2.17 -16.83 0.80
C THR A 57 3.09 -18.04 0.97
N ASN A 58 2.95 -18.79 2.07
CA ASN A 58 3.78 -19.97 2.34
C ASN A 58 3.54 -21.09 1.33
N GLU A 59 2.29 -21.29 0.92
CA GLU A 59 1.93 -22.26 -0.09
C GLU A 59 2.40 -21.81 -1.48
N ALA A 60 2.26 -20.53 -1.79
CA ALA A 60 2.78 -19.97 -3.02
C ALA A 60 4.29 -20.19 -3.15
N LEU A 61 5.07 -19.94 -2.08
CA LEU A 61 6.51 -20.21 -2.05
C LEU A 61 6.84 -21.70 -2.28
N LYS A 62 6.09 -22.63 -1.67
CA LYS A 62 6.27 -24.07 -1.90
C LYS A 62 6.08 -24.41 -3.38
N GLN A 63 5.02 -23.89 -4.01
CA GLN A 63 4.74 -24.16 -5.43
C GLN A 63 5.81 -23.55 -6.36
N LEU A 64 6.30 -22.36 -6.07
CA LEU A 64 7.35 -21.73 -6.85
C LEU A 64 8.70 -22.47 -6.73
N ARG A 65 9.05 -22.94 -5.54
CA ARG A 65 10.25 -23.79 -5.34
C ARG A 65 10.17 -25.09 -6.13
N LEU A 66 9.00 -25.72 -6.16
CA LEU A 66 8.77 -26.89 -7.01
C LEU A 66 8.86 -26.54 -8.50
N ALA A 67 8.28 -25.41 -8.92
CA ALA A 67 8.37 -24.96 -10.31
C ALA A 67 9.83 -24.76 -10.76
N THR A 68 10.66 -24.13 -9.94
CA THR A 68 12.09 -23.93 -10.23
C THR A 68 12.93 -25.22 -10.13
N ALA A 69 12.48 -26.21 -9.37
CA ALA A 69 13.11 -27.51 -9.31
C ALA A 69 12.83 -28.36 -10.56
N TYR A 70 11.60 -28.31 -11.09
CA TYR A 70 11.23 -29.01 -12.31
C TYR A 70 11.79 -28.34 -13.59
N ASP A 71 11.74 -27.01 -13.64
CA ASP A 71 12.31 -26.24 -14.74
C ASP A 71 13.22 -25.10 -14.22
N PRO A 72 14.53 -25.38 -14.09
CA PRO A 72 15.51 -24.38 -13.67
C PRO A 72 15.66 -23.18 -14.64
N LYS A 73 15.21 -23.32 -15.89
CA LYS A 73 15.25 -22.25 -16.89
C LYS A 73 14.00 -21.39 -16.89
N HIS A 74 12.98 -21.70 -16.08
CA HIS A 74 11.75 -20.95 -16.04
C HIS A 74 11.93 -19.63 -15.24
N VAL A 75 12.35 -18.59 -15.93
CA VAL A 75 12.68 -17.26 -15.38
C VAL A 75 11.53 -16.67 -14.57
N ALA A 76 10.28 -16.82 -15.03
CA ALA A 76 9.11 -16.27 -14.35
C ALA A 76 8.93 -16.82 -12.93
N SER A 77 9.24 -18.10 -12.69
CA SER A 77 9.19 -18.70 -11.35
C SER A 77 10.29 -18.18 -10.44
N TRP A 78 11.51 -18.00 -10.93
CA TRP A 78 12.58 -17.39 -10.16
C TRP A 78 12.26 -15.96 -9.74
N VAL A 79 11.77 -15.13 -10.68
CA VAL A 79 11.38 -13.73 -10.41
C VAL A 79 10.20 -13.68 -9.43
N ALA A 80 9.20 -14.55 -9.58
CA ALA A 80 8.08 -14.63 -8.66
C ALA A 80 8.51 -15.02 -7.23
N THR A 81 9.44 -16.00 -7.11
CA THR A 81 10.03 -16.41 -5.83
C THR A 81 10.75 -15.24 -5.17
N ALA A 82 11.64 -14.57 -5.91
CA ALA A 82 12.36 -13.41 -5.39
C ALA A 82 11.43 -12.29 -4.92
N ARG A 83 10.41 -11.95 -5.71
CA ARG A 83 9.42 -10.93 -5.35
C ARG A 83 8.63 -11.32 -4.09
N LEU A 84 8.28 -12.58 -3.93
CA LEU A 84 7.52 -13.04 -2.79
C LEU A 84 8.38 -13.02 -1.51
N LEU A 85 9.65 -13.43 -1.58
CA LEU A 85 10.62 -13.32 -0.49
C LEU A 85 10.86 -11.86 -0.06
N THR A 86 10.81 -10.93 -1.00
CA THR A 86 11.09 -9.52 -0.76
C THR A 86 9.85 -8.66 -0.52
N ARG A 87 8.65 -9.26 -0.54
CA ARG A 87 7.39 -8.54 -0.38
C ARG A 87 7.32 -7.75 0.92
N ASP A 88 7.73 -8.38 2.01
CA ASP A 88 7.67 -7.81 3.36
C ASP A 88 9.00 -7.16 3.78
N LEU A 89 10.02 -7.22 2.93
CA LEU A 89 11.27 -6.49 3.14
C LEU A 89 10.97 -4.99 3.14
N ARG A 90 11.10 -4.38 4.30
CA ARG A 90 11.12 -2.93 4.41
C ARG A 90 12.49 -2.47 3.93
N GLY A 91 12.55 -1.96 2.71
CA GLY A 91 13.75 -1.29 2.20
C GLY A 91 14.17 -0.17 3.15
N ALA A 92 15.46 0.16 3.17
CA ALA A 92 15.90 1.42 3.79
C ALA A 92 15.00 2.54 3.26
N PRO A 93 14.37 3.36 4.12
CA PRO A 93 13.51 4.42 3.66
C PRO A 93 14.33 5.27 2.70
N LEU A 94 13.83 5.43 1.49
CA LEU A 94 14.40 6.43 0.60
C LEU A 94 14.33 7.74 1.38
N PRO A 95 15.45 8.43 1.66
CA PRO A 95 15.40 9.70 2.34
C PRO A 95 14.70 10.69 1.41
N LEU A 96 13.37 10.73 1.51
CA LEU A 96 12.61 11.82 0.96
C LEU A 96 13.13 13.08 1.63
N ARG A 97 13.58 14.07 0.86
CA ARG A 97 13.92 15.38 1.40
C ARG A 97 12.74 15.81 2.27
N ARG A 98 13.01 16.07 3.54
CA ARG A 98 12.04 16.75 4.41
C ARG A 98 11.66 18.04 3.70
N ASP A 99 10.39 18.24 3.46
CA ASP A 99 9.89 19.58 3.15
C ASP A 99 10.27 20.48 4.32
N VAL A 100 11.09 21.50 4.05
CA VAL A 100 11.69 22.41 5.03
C VAL A 100 10.63 23.27 5.74
N ASN A 101 9.36 23.14 5.34
CA ASN A 101 8.22 23.94 5.84
C ASN A 101 7.22 23.16 6.71
N GLN A 102 7.54 21.94 7.18
CA GLN A 102 6.73 21.31 8.22
C GLN A 102 7.20 21.84 9.57
N THR A 103 6.51 22.86 10.05
CA THR A 103 6.56 23.32 11.45
C THR A 103 6.14 22.20 12.39
N GLU A 104 6.83 22.16 13.54
CA GLU A 104 6.71 21.13 14.59
C GLU A 104 5.37 21.19 15.35
N ASP A 105 4.24 21.18 14.68
CA ASP A 105 2.95 20.95 15.31
C ASP A 105 2.58 19.48 15.13
N ASP A 106 3.21 18.63 15.95
CA ASP A 106 3.09 17.17 15.94
C ASP A 106 1.69 16.64 16.34
N ASP A 107 0.75 17.46 16.75
CA ASP A 107 -0.56 17.01 17.25
C ASP A 107 -1.62 16.77 16.15
N GLU A 108 -1.42 17.25 14.92
CA GLU A 108 -2.36 17.02 13.81
C GLU A 108 -2.00 15.85 12.88
N VAL A 109 -0.81 15.29 12.98
CA VAL A 109 -0.28 14.27 12.05
C VAL A 109 -0.98 12.91 12.17
N TRP A 110 -1.67 12.64 13.26
CA TRP A 110 -2.27 11.32 13.47
C TRP A 110 -3.65 11.10 12.83
N LEU A 111 -4.25 12.11 12.25
CA LEU A 111 -5.45 11.90 11.40
C LEU A 111 -5.09 11.33 10.01
N LEU A 112 -3.87 11.48 9.56
CA LEU A 112 -3.48 11.19 8.18
C LEU A 112 -2.67 9.92 7.96
N GLY A 113 -2.14 9.28 8.98
CA GLY A 113 -1.50 7.94 8.87
C GLY A 113 -0.48 7.75 7.75
N THR A 114 0.12 8.81 7.21
CA THR A 114 0.98 8.75 6.01
C THR A 114 2.41 9.24 6.22
N THR A 115 2.83 9.42 7.45
CA THR A 115 4.27 9.56 7.69
C THR A 115 4.74 8.36 8.50
N THR A 116 4.96 7.25 7.82
CA THR A 116 5.92 6.27 8.30
C THR A 116 7.30 6.91 8.21
N GLN A 117 7.71 7.68 9.21
CA GLN A 117 9.09 7.71 9.60
C GLN A 117 9.44 6.29 10.04
N THR A 118 9.72 5.42 9.10
CA THR A 118 10.48 4.21 9.37
C THR A 118 11.87 4.70 9.75
N LEU A 119 12.13 4.74 11.05
CA LEU A 119 13.50 4.75 11.55
C LEU A 119 14.26 3.71 10.75
N ALA A 120 15.35 4.12 10.08
CA ALA A 120 16.22 3.23 9.35
C ALA A 120 16.74 2.20 10.35
N ARG A 121 16.20 1.01 10.27
CA ARG A 121 16.59 -0.11 11.11
C ARG A 121 17.52 -1.00 10.32
N ALA A 122 18.57 -1.50 10.96
CA ALA A 122 19.36 -2.57 10.39
C ALA A 122 18.44 -3.75 10.01
N PRO A 123 18.56 -4.32 8.80
CA PRO A 123 17.74 -5.46 8.39
C PRO A 123 17.99 -6.64 9.32
N GLU A 124 16.90 -7.29 9.74
CA GLU A 124 16.96 -8.47 10.61
C GLU A 124 17.65 -9.63 9.90
N LYS A 125 18.14 -10.62 10.67
CA LYS A 125 18.78 -11.82 10.11
C LYS A 125 17.88 -12.53 9.09
N ASP A 126 16.58 -12.62 9.35
CA ASP A 126 15.62 -13.22 8.42
C ASP A 126 15.40 -12.36 7.18
N ASP A 127 15.36 -11.03 7.33
CA ASP A 127 15.26 -10.10 6.20
C ASP A 127 16.53 -10.13 5.35
N GLN A 128 17.70 -10.21 5.98
CA GLN A 128 18.98 -10.38 5.29
C GLN A 128 19.04 -11.72 4.53
N ARG A 129 18.56 -12.81 5.16
CA ARG A 129 18.47 -14.12 4.52
C ARG A 129 17.51 -14.11 3.35
N ASN A 130 16.30 -13.57 3.53
CA ASN A 130 15.32 -13.46 2.45
C ASN A 130 15.82 -12.58 1.31
N ALA A 131 16.55 -11.50 1.61
CA ALA A 131 17.19 -10.65 0.61
C ALA A 131 18.28 -11.42 -0.15
N ALA A 132 19.14 -12.17 0.56
CA ALA A 132 20.19 -12.98 -0.06
C ALA A 132 19.61 -14.08 -0.96
N ASP A 133 18.58 -14.80 -0.47
CA ASP A 133 17.89 -15.82 -1.23
C ASP A 133 17.21 -15.23 -2.49
N ALA A 134 16.62 -14.04 -2.38
CA ALA A 134 16.01 -13.32 -3.52
C ALA A 134 17.07 -12.89 -4.53
N ILE A 135 18.22 -12.36 -4.10
CA ILE A 135 19.34 -12.01 -4.98
C ILE A 135 19.81 -13.24 -5.74
N GLU A 136 19.92 -14.39 -5.07
CA GLU A 136 20.29 -15.66 -5.72
C GLU A 136 19.24 -16.08 -6.76
N CYS A 137 17.97 -15.96 -6.45
CA CYS A 137 16.89 -16.23 -7.41
C CYS A 137 16.98 -15.31 -8.65
N PHE A 138 17.24 -14.01 -8.47
CA PHE A 138 17.44 -13.11 -9.61
C PHE A 138 18.69 -13.44 -10.43
N LYS A 139 19.78 -13.83 -9.79
CA LYS A 139 20.99 -14.29 -10.47
C LYS A 139 20.71 -15.53 -11.33
N LYS A 140 20.00 -16.52 -10.81
CA LYS A 140 19.57 -17.72 -11.56
C LYS A 140 18.64 -17.36 -12.72
N ALA A 141 17.68 -16.44 -12.51
CA ALA A 141 16.84 -15.94 -13.57
C ALA A 141 17.65 -15.31 -14.71
N LEU A 142 18.65 -14.49 -14.38
CA LEU A 142 19.50 -13.82 -15.37
C LEU A 142 20.59 -14.72 -15.98
N GLN A 143 20.94 -15.84 -15.34
CA GLN A 143 21.74 -16.89 -15.97
C GLN A 143 20.97 -17.60 -17.08
N ALA A 144 19.66 -17.85 -16.87
CA ALA A 144 18.81 -18.44 -17.91
C ALA A 144 18.50 -17.44 -19.05
N GLU A 145 18.19 -16.20 -18.71
CA GLU A 145 17.92 -15.14 -19.69
C GLU A 145 18.60 -13.81 -19.32
N PRO A 146 19.85 -13.58 -19.76
CA PRO A 146 20.63 -12.39 -19.38
C PRO A 146 20.03 -11.03 -19.78
N ARG A 147 19.16 -11.01 -20.78
CA ARG A 147 18.47 -9.81 -21.29
C ARG A 147 16.99 -9.75 -20.91
N ASN A 148 16.56 -10.52 -19.92
CA ASN A 148 15.18 -10.41 -19.45
C ASN A 148 14.97 -9.08 -18.70
N TYR A 149 14.41 -8.09 -19.39
CA TYR A 149 14.21 -6.74 -18.87
C TYR A 149 13.38 -6.70 -17.58
N TYR A 150 12.39 -7.62 -17.44
CA TYR A 150 11.54 -7.68 -16.26
C TYR A 150 12.30 -8.17 -15.03
N ALA A 151 13.10 -9.23 -15.20
CA ALA A 151 13.97 -9.74 -14.13
C ALA A 151 15.00 -8.67 -13.70
N LEU A 152 15.64 -8.00 -14.67
CA LEU A 152 16.58 -6.90 -14.43
C LEU A 152 15.92 -5.74 -13.66
N SER A 153 14.72 -5.33 -14.08
CA SER A 153 13.99 -4.24 -13.41
C SER A 153 13.57 -4.59 -11.98
N CYS A 154 13.08 -5.83 -11.74
CA CYS A 154 12.74 -6.28 -10.40
C CYS A 154 13.97 -6.43 -9.49
N PHE A 155 15.09 -6.87 -10.03
CA PHE A 155 16.35 -6.96 -9.29
C PHE A 155 16.89 -5.57 -8.95
N ALA A 156 16.81 -4.62 -9.89
CA ALA A 156 17.17 -3.22 -9.65
C ALA A 156 16.34 -2.59 -8.52
N ASP A 157 15.02 -2.85 -8.48
CA ASP A 157 14.15 -2.39 -7.39
C ASP A 157 14.58 -2.98 -6.04
N LEU A 158 14.95 -4.25 -5.98
CA LEU A 158 15.48 -4.86 -4.76
C LEU A 158 16.78 -4.20 -4.31
N GLU A 159 17.77 -4.04 -5.21
CA GLU A 159 19.05 -3.39 -4.90
C GLU A 159 18.85 -1.93 -4.44
N ALA A 160 17.92 -1.22 -5.07
CA ALA A 160 17.54 0.14 -4.65
C ALA A 160 16.97 0.15 -3.22
N ARG A 161 16.11 -0.80 -2.87
CA ARG A 161 15.54 -0.96 -1.53
C ARG A 161 16.58 -1.37 -0.48
N LEU A 162 17.59 -2.11 -0.86
CA LEU A 162 18.72 -2.48 0.00
C LEU A 162 19.74 -1.31 0.15
N GLY A 163 19.61 -0.25 -0.64
CA GLY A 163 20.48 0.91 -0.59
C GLY A 163 21.69 0.83 -1.53
N HIS A 164 21.80 -0.20 -2.35
CA HIS A 164 22.87 -0.40 -3.32
C HIS A 164 22.58 0.39 -4.61
N VAL A 165 22.67 1.71 -4.53
CA VAL A 165 22.22 2.64 -5.58
C VAL A 165 22.92 2.40 -6.92
N ASP A 166 24.25 2.19 -6.91
CA ASP A 166 25.01 2.03 -8.14
C ASP A 166 24.71 0.70 -8.83
N ALA A 167 24.56 -0.39 -8.06
CA ALA A 167 24.11 -1.68 -8.59
C ALA A 167 22.71 -1.58 -9.19
N ALA A 168 21.81 -0.86 -8.52
CA ALA A 168 20.45 -0.62 -9.05
C ALA A 168 20.48 0.17 -10.36
N ARG A 169 21.32 1.21 -10.48
CA ARG A 169 21.51 1.99 -11.72
C ARG A 169 21.98 1.13 -12.88
N ASP A 170 22.99 0.30 -12.65
CA ASP A 170 23.51 -0.61 -13.68
C ASP A 170 22.45 -1.59 -14.17
N LEU A 171 21.68 -2.16 -13.25
CA LEU A 171 20.58 -3.06 -13.57
C LEU A 171 19.44 -2.36 -14.33
N PHE A 172 19.05 -1.14 -13.93
CA PHE A 172 18.05 -0.36 -14.65
C PHE A 172 18.54 0.02 -16.05
N LYS A 173 19.82 0.40 -16.20
CA LYS A 173 20.43 0.67 -17.50
C LYS A 173 20.34 -0.56 -18.41
N ARG A 174 20.81 -1.72 -17.93
CA ARG A 174 20.70 -3.00 -18.67
C ARG A 174 19.27 -3.35 -19.03
N SER A 175 18.31 -3.13 -18.11
CA SER A 175 16.88 -3.34 -18.36
C SER A 175 16.34 -2.41 -19.45
N SER A 176 16.72 -1.12 -19.40
CA SER A 176 16.36 -0.13 -20.44
C SER A 176 17.02 -0.40 -21.79
N ASP A 177 18.23 -0.96 -21.81
CA ASP A 177 18.91 -1.37 -23.03
C ASP A 177 18.27 -2.63 -23.66
N ALA A 178 17.76 -3.53 -22.81
CA ALA A 178 17.02 -4.71 -23.26
C ALA A 178 15.62 -4.39 -23.78
N ASN A 179 14.93 -3.43 -23.17
CA ASN A 179 13.63 -2.93 -23.62
C ASN A 179 13.50 -1.41 -23.39
N PRO A 180 13.93 -0.59 -24.36
CA PRO A 180 13.91 0.87 -24.26
C PRO A 180 12.53 1.49 -24.13
N SER A 181 11.48 0.79 -24.56
CA SER A 181 10.10 1.26 -24.52
C SER A 181 9.38 0.92 -23.21
N ASN A 182 10.00 0.20 -22.25
CA ASN A 182 9.34 -0.16 -21.01
C ASN A 182 9.22 1.05 -20.06
N ALA A 183 8.07 1.71 -20.11
CA ALA A 183 7.78 2.86 -19.25
C ALA A 183 7.88 2.54 -17.74
N ALA A 184 7.53 1.32 -17.33
CA ALA A 184 7.58 0.94 -15.91
C ALA A 184 9.02 0.92 -15.36
N THR A 185 9.98 0.40 -16.13
CA THR A 185 11.41 0.43 -15.78
C THR A 185 11.93 1.86 -15.69
N LEU A 186 11.59 2.71 -16.69
CA LEU A 186 12.03 4.10 -16.71
C LEU A 186 11.47 4.91 -15.55
N VAL A 187 10.20 4.68 -15.18
CA VAL A 187 9.58 5.33 -14.00
C VAL A 187 10.24 4.85 -12.70
N ALA A 188 10.49 3.55 -12.55
CA ALA A 188 11.17 3.02 -11.37
C ALA A 188 12.60 3.59 -11.22
N TRP A 189 13.32 3.69 -12.33
CA TRP A 189 14.64 4.33 -12.34
C TRP A 189 14.56 5.82 -12.02
N ALA A 190 13.60 6.55 -12.59
CA ALA A 190 13.38 7.96 -12.28
C ALA A 190 13.10 8.19 -10.78
N ASN A 191 12.27 7.32 -10.16
CA ASN A 191 12.02 7.39 -8.73
C ASN A 191 13.28 7.14 -7.89
N LEU A 192 14.16 6.24 -8.30
CA LEU A 192 15.45 6.02 -7.64
C LEU A 192 16.35 7.28 -7.72
N GLU A 193 16.47 7.88 -8.91
CA GLU A 193 17.29 9.07 -9.12
C GLU A 193 16.75 10.28 -8.36
N GLU A 194 15.42 10.44 -8.29
CA GLU A 194 14.77 11.46 -7.48
C GLU A 194 15.12 11.30 -5.99
N ALA A 195 15.02 10.08 -5.48
CA ALA A 195 15.15 9.81 -4.05
C ALA A 195 16.60 9.81 -3.55
N ARG A 196 17.53 9.30 -4.37
CA ARG A 196 18.91 9.01 -3.94
C ARG A 196 19.98 9.66 -4.78
N GLY A 197 19.63 10.30 -5.87
CA GLY A 197 20.58 10.68 -6.87
C GLY A 197 20.78 12.16 -7.03
N LEU A 198 20.94 12.53 -8.29
CA LEU A 198 21.25 13.88 -8.77
C LEU A 198 20.04 14.83 -8.73
N GLY A 199 18.99 14.42 -8.00
CA GLY A 199 17.75 15.18 -7.89
C GLY A 199 16.86 15.06 -9.13
N LEU A 200 16.02 16.08 -9.31
CA LEU A 200 14.96 16.06 -10.32
C LEU A 200 15.45 16.11 -11.79
N VAL A 201 16.68 16.57 -12.04
CA VAL A 201 17.20 16.73 -13.42
C VAL A 201 17.23 15.38 -14.16
N ARG A 202 17.92 14.40 -13.58
CA ARG A 202 18.01 13.06 -14.18
C ARG A 202 16.67 12.34 -14.21
N ALA A 203 15.87 12.51 -13.15
CA ALA A 203 14.53 11.94 -13.10
C ALA A 203 13.64 12.49 -14.23
N ARG A 204 13.69 13.79 -14.53
CA ARG A 204 12.96 14.42 -15.63
C ARG A 204 13.31 13.81 -17.00
N GLU A 205 14.60 13.58 -17.27
CA GLU A 205 15.04 12.94 -18.51
C GLU A 205 14.43 11.53 -18.67
N LEU A 206 14.39 10.77 -17.58
CA LEU A 206 13.83 9.41 -17.58
C LEU A 206 12.31 9.40 -17.71
N TYR A 207 11.60 10.33 -17.04
CA TYR A 207 10.15 10.49 -17.20
C TYR A 207 9.80 10.95 -18.65
N ASP A 208 10.57 11.88 -19.21
CA ASP A 208 10.35 12.32 -20.59
C ASP A 208 10.60 11.18 -21.60
N LYS A 209 11.66 10.38 -21.40
CA LYS A 209 11.88 9.16 -22.18
C LYS A 209 10.72 8.17 -22.05
N ALA A 210 10.22 7.95 -20.84
CA ALA A 210 9.06 7.09 -20.59
C ALA A 210 7.78 7.62 -21.27
N HIS A 211 7.57 8.94 -21.22
CA HIS A 211 6.44 9.58 -21.90
C HIS A 211 6.51 9.48 -23.42
N ARG A 212 7.69 9.68 -24.02
CA ARG A 212 7.87 9.51 -25.48
C ARG A 212 7.62 8.08 -25.93
N SER A 213 7.97 7.11 -25.11
CA SER A 213 7.73 5.69 -25.44
C SER A 213 6.23 5.33 -25.36
N HIS A 214 5.50 5.91 -24.43
CA HIS A 214 4.07 5.63 -24.17
C HIS A 214 3.33 6.91 -23.76
N ALA A 215 2.97 7.73 -24.74
CA ALA A 215 2.37 9.05 -24.54
C ALA A 215 1.03 9.05 -23.79
N THR A 216 0.33 7.91 -23.70
CA THR A 216 -0.95 7.76 -23.01
C THR A 216 -0.83 7.03 -21.66
N ASN A 217 0.39 6.74 -21.19
CA ASN A 217 0.58 6.01 -19.94
C ASN A 217 0.39 6.92 -18.73
N THR A 218 -0.77 6.83 -18.10
CA THR A 218 -1.16 7.61 -16.91
C THR A 218 -0.21 7.45 -15.72
N ARG A 219 0.42 6.29 -15.57
CA ARG A 219 1.41 6.06 -14.50
C ARG A 219 2.64 6.96 -14.64
N VAL A 220 3.07 7.23 -15.88
CA VAL A 220 4.19 8.15 -16.12
C VAL A 220 3.82 9.56 -15.69
N PHE A 221 2.64 10.04 -16.10
CA PHE A 221 2.19 11.38 -15.74
C PHE A 221 1.99 11.57 -14.24
N THR A 222 1.35 10.60 -13.57
CA THR A 222 1.12 10.69 -12.12
C THR A 222 2.43 10.63 -11.34
N ALA A 223 3.36 9.75 -11.71
CA ALA A 223 4.67 9.67 -11.06
C ALA A 223 5.49 10.95 -11.28
N TRP A 224 5.55 11.44 -12.52
CA TRP A 224 6.28 12.68 -12.85
C TRP A 224 5.68 13.89 -12.13
N ALA A 225 4.36 14.06 -12.17
CA ALA A 225 3.69 15.18 -11.50
C ALA A 225 3.94 15.15 -9.98
N MET A 226 3.88 14.00 -9.35
CA MET A 226 4.19 13.87 -7.91
C MET A 226 5.65 14.19 -7.60
N ALA A 227 6.59 13.82 -8.49
CA ALA A 227 7.99 14.20 -8.34
C ALA A 227 8.18 15.72 -8.45
N GLU A 228 7.56 16.37 -9.44
CA GLU A 228 7.59 17.84 -9.59
C GLU A 228 7.00 18.53 -8.35
N ALA A 229 5.86 18.06 -7.87
CA ALA A 229 5.18 18.64 -6.71
C ALA A 229 6.04 18.54 -5.43
N ARG A 230 6.64 17.36 -5.15
CA ARG A 230 7.56 17.17 -4.00
C ARG A 230 8.78 18.11 -4.04
N HIS A 231 9.20 18.51 -5.23
CA HIS A 231 10.31 19.45 -5.42
C HIS A 231 9.87 20.92 -5.56
N GLY A 232 8.64 21.25 -5.14
CA GLY A 232 8.11 22.61 -5.10
C GLY A 232 7.59 23.15 -6.45
N ASN A 233 7.62 22.35 -7.52
CA ASN A 233 7.08 22.75 -8.82
C ASN A 233 5.61 22.30 -9.00
N ALA A 234 4.74 22.75 -8.10
CA ALA A 234 3.32 22.41 -8.13
C ALA A 234 2.61 22.85 -9.43
N THR A 235 3.02 23.99 -9.98
CA THR A 235 2.48 24.49 -11.25
C THR A 235 2.88 23.61 -12.44
N GLY A 236 4.09 23.08 -12.45
CA GLY A 236 4.57 22.10 -13.43
C GLY A 236 3.81 20.77 -13.31
N ALA A 237 3.64 20.29 -12.07
CA ALA A 237 2.83 19.10 -11.79
C ALA A 237 1.38 19.24 -12.31
N LEU A 238 0.75 20.39 -12.05
CA LEU A 238 -0.59 20.70 -12.53
C LEU A 238 -0.69 20.62 -14.06
N LYS A 239 0.24 21.28 -14.78
CA LYS A 239 0.29 21.24 -16.25
C LYS A 239 0.42 19.83 -16.82
N LEU A 240 1.26 18.98 -16.18
CA LEU A 240 1.42 17.59 -16.56
C LEU A 240 0.13 16.79 -16.41
N LEU A 241 -0.56 16.94 -15.27
CA LEU A 241 -1.82 16.25 -15.00
C LEU A 241 -2.96 16.75 -15.89
N GLU A 242 -3.06 18.06 -16.14
CA GLU A 242 -4.03 18.63 -17.09
C GLU A 242 -3.77 18.14 -18.53
N ARG A 243 -2.49 18.02 -18.93
CA ARG A 243 -2.14 17.42 -20.20
C ARG A 243 -2.58 15.96 -20.27
N ALA A 244 -2.37 15.19 -19.19
CA ALA A 244 -2.84 13.82 -19.11
C ALA A 244 -4.36 13.71 -19.27
N THR A 245 -5.15 14.59 -18.64
CA THR A 245 -6.62 14.57 -18.75
C THR A 245 -7.14 14.96 -20.13
N ARG A 246 -6.35 15.69 -20.93
CA ARG A 246 -6.71 16.11 -22.30
C ARG A 246 -6.21 15.17 -23.37
N ALA A 247 -5.29 14.25 -23.07
CA ALA A 247 -4.70 13.38 -24.07
C ALA A 247 -5.76 12.46 -24.70
N ARG A 248 -5.85 12.48 -26.05
CA ARG A 248 -6.74 11.60 -26.79
C ARG A 248 -6.25 10.15 -26.65
N GLY A 249 -7.14 9.25 -26.25
CA GLY A 249 -6.84 7.84 -26.04
C GLY A 249 -7.07 7.36 -24.61
N PHE A 250 -7.38 8.26 -23.68
CA PHE A 250 -7.96 7.87 -22.40
C PHE A 250 -9.42 7.48 -22.64
N ALA A 251 -9.72 6.19 -22.57
CA ALA A 251 -11.09 5.73 -22.73
C ALA A 251 -11.95 6.27 -21.56
N PRO A 252 -13.11 6.89 -21.83
CA PRO A 252 -14.03 7.30 -20.79
C PRO A 252 -14.38 6.10 -19.91
N GLY A 253 -14.18 6.21 -18.59
CA GLY A 253 -14.47 5.14 -17.62
C GLY A 253 -13.32 4.18 -17.33
N GLY A 254 -12.09 4.44 -17.78
CA GLY A 254 -10.91 3.65 -17.40
C GLY A 254 -10.41 3.95 -15.99
N ILE A 255 -9.99 2.91 -15.24
CA ILE A 255 -9.40 3.03 -13.88
C ILE A 255 -8.19 3.99 -13.87
N THR A 256 -7.52 4.15 -15.00
CA THR A 256 -6.35 5.01 -15.19
C THR A 256 -6.69 6.49 -15.09
N ASP A 257 -7.84 6.91 -15.61
CA ASP A 257 -8.26 8.32 -15.57
C ASP A 257 -8.63 8.76 -14.15
N ALA A 258 -9.28 7.89 -13.38
CA ALA A 258 -9.59 8.14 -11.98
C ALA A 258 -8.34 8.39 -11.13
N ALA A 259 -7.24 7.68 -11.40
CA ALA A 259 -5.96 7.88 -10.71
C ALA A 259 -5.33 9.24 -11.04
N VAL A 260 -5.43 9.71 -12.29
CA VAL A 260 -4.93 11.04 -12.70
C VAL A 260 -5.70 12.14 -11.96
N PHE A 261 -7.02 12.07 -11.95
CA PHE A 261 -7.85 13.04 -11.22
C PHE A 261 -7.60 13.00 -9.71
N SER A 262 -7.42 11.80 -9.14
CA SER A 262 -7.06 11.64 -7.73
C SER A 262 -5.72 12.30 -7.40
N THR A 263 -4.71 12.15 -8.27
CA THR A 263 -3.40 12.78 -8.10
C THR A 263 -3.48 14.30 -8.31
N LEU A 264 -4.30 14.75 -9.27
CA LEU A 264 -4.57 16.18 -9.46
C LEU A 264 -5.18 16.82 -8.20
N GLY A 265 -6.16 16.16 -7.58
CA GLY A 265 -6.73 16.60 -6.32
C GLY A 265 -5.70 16.66 -5.19
N GLU A 266 -4.80 15.71 -5.11
CA GLU A 266 -3.71 15.68 -4.12
C GLU A 266 -2.72 16.84 -4.31
N VAL A 267 -2.30 17.11 -5.54
CA VAL A 267 -1.41 18.24 -5.85
C VAL A 267 -2.09 19.57 -5.52
N CYS A 268 -3.36 19.76 -5.92
CA CYS A 268 -4.11 20.97 -5.61
C CYS A 268 -4.25 21.16 -4.10
N TRP A 269 -4.52 20.08 -3.35
CA TRP A 269 -4.73 20.14 -1.91
C TRP A 269 -3.43 20.42 -1.14
N HIS A 270 -2.38 19.60 -1.35
CA HIS A 270 -1.18 19.63 -0.52
C HIS A 270 -0.13 20.68 -0.92
N HIS A 271 -0.07 21.01 -2.21
CA HIS A 271 0.98 21.87 -2.74
C HIS A 271 0.48 23.23 -3.22
N LEU A 272 -0.80 23.38 -3.52
CA LEU A 272 -1.39 24.64 -3.94
C LEU A 272 -2.41 25.19 -2.93
N GLU A 273 -2.77 24.42 -1.92
CA GLU A 273 -3.79 24.74 -0.90
C GLU A 273 -5.16 25.14 -1.50
N ASP A 274 -5.40 24.76 -2.77
CA ASP A 274 -6.63 25.03 -3.50
C ASP A 274 -7.64 23.89 -3.27
N PHE A 275 -8.39 24.03 -2.18
CA PHE A 275 -9.35 23.02 -1.76
C PHE A 275 -10.54 22.86 -2.73
N ASP A 276 -10.91 23.91 -3.46
CA ASP A 276 -12.07 23.86 -4.33
C ASP A 276 -11.73 23.14 -5.64
N ARG A 277 -10.55 23.43 -6.22
CA ARG A 277 -10.02 22.63 -7.34
C ARG A 277 -9.73 21.19 -6.93
N ALA A 278 -9.21 20.97 -5.73
CA ALA A 278 -9.00 19.63 -5.22
C ALA A 278 -10.31 18.84 -5.09
N ALA A 279 -11.37 19.44 -4.55
CA ALA A 279 -12.68 18.82 -4.44
C ALA A 279 -13.29 18.48 -5.81
N ASP A 280 -13.15 19.37 -6.81
CA ASP A 280 -13.60 19.13 -8.18
C ASP A 280 -12.82 17.96 -8.82
N ALA A 281 -11.51 17.91 -8.65
CA ALA A 281 -10.67 16.83 -9.15
C ALA A 281 -11.02 15.48 -8.50
N PHE A 282 -11.18 15.43 -7.18
CA PHE A 282 -11.60 14.21 -6.48
C PHE A 282 -13.01 13.78 -6.89
N ARG A 283 -13.94 14.73 -7.08
CA ARG A 283 -15.28 14.42 -7.58
C ARG A 283 -15.19 13.73 -8.94
N ARG A 284 -14.43 14.28 -9.88
CA ARG A 284 -14.21 13.68 -11.21
C ARG A 284 -13.56 12.30 -11.10
N SER A 285 -12.62 12.11 -10.18
CA SER A 285 -12.00 10.80 -9.93
C SER A 285 -13.04 9.72 -9.61
N VAL A 286 -13.97 10.00 -8.68
CA VAL A 286 -14.98 9.02 -8.25
C VAL A 286 -16.17 8.93 -9.21
N GLU A 287 -16.42 9.94 -10.03
CA GLU A 287 -17.39 9.91 -11.14
C GLU A 287 -16.89 9.06 -12.30
N THR A 288 -15.59 9.17 -12.62
CA THR A 288 -14.93 8.37 -13.66
C THR A 288 -14.87 6.89 -13.29
N ASP A 289 -14.50 6.59 -12.05
CA ASP A 289 -14.53 5.22 -11.53
C ASP A 289 -15.10 5.21 -10.11
N ARG A 290 -16.36 4.81 -10.01
CA ARG A 290 -17.07 4.68 -8.72
C ARG A 290 -16.44 3.62 -7.79
N ARG A 291 -15.51 2.83 -8.30
CA ARG A 291 -14.78 1.78 -7.56
C ARG A 291 -13.37 2.23 -7.17
N HIS A 292 -13.02 3.50 -7.39
CA HIS A 292 -11.71 4.04 -7.05
C HIS A 292 -11.63 4.41 -5.55
N ALA A 293 -11.37 3.43 -4.71
CA ALA A 293 -11.31 3.56 -3.25
C ALA A 293 -10.35 4.67 -2.77
N ALA A 294 -9.18 4.81 -3.42
CA ALA A 294 -8.20 5.83 -3.09
C ALA A 294 -8.75 7.26 -3.30
N GLY A 295 -9.57 7.49 -4.32
CA GLY A 295 -10.23 8.78 -4.56
C GLY A 295 -11.17 9.17 -3.42
N TYR A 296 -12.02 8.25 -2.99
CA TYR A 296 -12.92 8.49 -1.85
C TYR A 296 -12.15 8.76 -0.55
N TYR A 297 -11.11 7.95 -0.28
CA TYR A 297 -10.29 8.10 0.91
C TYR A 297 -9.61 9.48 0.97
N LYS A 298 -8.94 9.89 -0.11
CA LYS A 298 -8.24 11.19 -0.19
C LYS A 298 -9.22 12.36 -0.09
N TRP A 299 -10.36 12.27 -0.77
CA TRP A 299 -11.39 13.31 -0.71
C TRP A 299 -11.98 13.44 0.71
N ALA A 300 -12.35 12.33 1.33
CA ALA A 300 -12.86 12.34 2.69
C ALA A 300 -11.84 12.92 3.69
N THR A 301 -10.56 12.57 3.54
CA THR A 301 -9.48 13.11 4.37
C THR A 301 -9.33 14.63 4.20
N MET A 302 -9.42 15.13 2.97
CA MET A 302 -9.41 16.57 2.70
C MET A 302 -10.61 17.27 3.35
N GLU A 303 -11.82 16.73 3.23
CA GLU A 303 -13.02 17.32 3.84
C GLU A 303 -12.96 17.31 5.39
N LEU A 304 -12.31 16.29 5.97
CA LEU A 304 -12.03 16.24 7.41
C LEU A 304 -11.12 17.40 7.86
N ARG A 305 -10.06 17.70 7.10
CA ARG A 305 -9.20 18.85 7.39
C ARG A 305 -9.93 20.18 7.28
N ARG A 306 -10.93 20.28 6.40
CA ARG A 306 -11.82 21.45 6.29
C ARG A 306 -12.88 21.52 7.42
N GLY A 307 -12.87 20.58 8.37
CA GLY A 307 -13.88 20.50 9.43
C GLY A 307 -15.24 19.95 8.99
N ARG A 308 -15.38 19.47 7.75
CA ARG A 308 -16.65 19.01 7.18
C ARG A 308 -16.88 17.51 7.44
N ALA A 309 -16.95 17.12 8.71
CA ALA A 309 -17.05 15.73 9.13
C ALA A 309 -18.26 14.96 8.54
N GLY A 310 -19.43 15.63 8.38
CA GLY A 310 -20.61 15.01 7.78
C GLY A 310 -20.34 14.58 6.35
N ARG A 311 -19.76 15.48 5.53
CA ARG A 311 -19.42 15.19 4.14
C ARG A 311 -18.37 14.09 4.00
N ALA A 312 -17.38 14.08 4.90
CA ALA A 312 -16.37 13.03 4.93
C ALA A 312 -17.01 11.67 5.24
N ARG A 313 -17.96 11.60 6.19
CA ARG A 313 -18.71 10.36 6.51
C ARG A 313 -19.47 9.84 5.28
N ASP A 314 -20.17 10.70 4.57
CA ASP A 314 -20.90 10.33 3.35
C ASP A 314 -19.98 9.78 2.26
N LEU A 315 -18.82 10.42 2.06
CA LEU A 315 -17.83 9.98 1.10
C LEU A 315 -17.23 8.62 1.45
N LEU A 316 -16.87 8.39 2.72
CA LEU A 316 -16.36 7.11 3.18
C LEU A 316 -17.41 6.01 3.01
N GLN A 317 -18.66 6.29 3.35
CA GLN A 317 -19.75 5.33 3.20
C GLN A 317 -20.01 4.98 1.73
N ARG A 318 -20.03 5.98 0.83
CA ARG A 318 -20.13 5.76 -0.62
C ARG A 318 -18.94 4.96 -1.15
N GLY A 319 -17.74 5.25 -0.69
CA GLY A 319 -16.53 4.50 -1.06
C GLY A 319 -16.61 3.05 -0.64
N ILE A 320 -17.05 2.77 0.59
CA ILE A 320 -17.24 1.40 1.10
C ILE A 320 -18.28 0.64 0.25
N TRP A 321 -19.41 1.25 -0.06
CA TRP A 321 -20.45 0.59 -0.87
C TRP A 321 -20.04 0.41 -2.33
N GLY A 322 -19.48 1.47 -2.95
CA GLY A 322 -19.10 1.43 -4.37
C GLY A 322 -17.95 0.47 -4.66
N CYS A 323 -17.06 0.27 -3.69
CA CYS A 323 -15.89 -0.57 -3.84
C CYS A 323 -16.07 -2.00 -3.30
N ALA A 324 -17.22 -2.32 -2.70
CA ALA A 324 -17.48 -3.64 -2.11
C ALA A 324 -17.27 -4.76 -3.13
N GLY A 325 -16.48 -5.77 -2.75
CA GLY A 325 -16.18 -6.95 -3.58
C GLY A 325 -15.26 -6.69 -4.78
N VAL A 326 -14.76 -5.48 -4.98
CA VAL A 326 -13.93 -5.10 -6.15
C VAL A 326 -12.57 -4.53 -5.77
N ALA A 327 -12.54 -3.64 -4.76
CA ALA A 327 -11.31 -3.03 -4.31
C ALA A 327 -10.41 -4.05 -3.62
N LYS A 328 -9.09 -3.81 -3.68
CA LYS A 328 -8.13 -4.60 -2.91
C LYS A 328 -8.47 -4.50 -1.42
N SER A 329 -8.30 -5.60 -0.69
CA SER A 329 -8.59 -5.67 0.76
C SER A 329 -7.92 -4.56 1.55
N VAL A 330 -6.67 -4.20 1.19
CA VAL A 330 -5.90 -3.11 1.82
C VAL A 330 -6.55 -1.73 1.61
N GLU A 331 -7.10 -1.45 0.43
CA GLU A 331 -7.76 -0.16 0.15
C GLU A 331 -9.09 -0.06 0.89
N MET A 332 -9.84 -1.15 0.94
CA MET A 332 -11.08 -1.24 1.73
C MET A 332 -10.78 -1.09 3.23
N ALA A 333 -9.72 -1.72 3.73
CA ALA A 333 -9.28 -1.56 5.12
C ALA A 333 -8.98 -0.10 5.47
N LYS A 334 -8.35 0.66 4.55
CA LYS A 334 -8.11 2.10 4.74
C LYS A 334 -9.41 2.90 4.86
N LEU A 335 -10.42 2.62 4.03
CA LEU A 335 -11.73 3.27 4.11
C LEU A 335 -12.43 2.96 5.42
N HIS A 336 -12.47 1.70 5.85
CA HIS A 336 -13.05 1.30 7.12
C HIS A 336 -12.31 1.91 8.32
N ARG A 337 -10.97 1.93 8.30
CA ARG A 337 -10.18 2.58 9.33
C ARG A 337 -10.48 4.08 9.42
N ALA A 338 -10.52 4.79 8.29
CA ALA A 338 -10.82 6.22 8.26
C ALA A 338 -12.25 6.49 8.79
N LYS A 339 -13.22 5.63 8.47
CA LYS A 339 -14.57 5.71 9.01
C LYS A 339 -14.55 5.50 10.52
N GLY A 340 -13.87 4.47 11.03
CA GLY A 340 -13.72 4.21 12.45
C GLY A 340 -13.10 5.38 13.21
N GLN A 341 -12.04 5.99 12.67
CA GLN A 341 -11.41 7.17 13.26
C GLN A 341 -12.36 8.39 13.28
N LEU A 342 -13.13 8.60 12.24
CA LEU A 342 -14.11 9.68 12.20
C LEU A 342 -15.21 9.50 13.23
N GLU A 343 -15.74 8.30 13.36
CA GLU A 343 -16.77 7.93 14.34
C GLU A 343 -16.21 8.02 15.77
N ALA A 344 -15.00 7.52 16.01
CA ALA A 344 -14.28 7.64 17.27
C ALA A 344 -14.13 9.10 17.72
N ASN A 345 -13.69 9.99 16.83
CA ASN A 345 -13.58 11.42 17.14
C ASN A 345 -14.93 12.06 17.43
N SER A 346 -16.00 11.65 16.74
CA SER A 346 -17.36 12.13 16.99
C SER A 346 -17.83 11.72 18.39
N THR A 347 -17.63 10.45 18.74
CA THR A 347 -17.94 9.86 20.05
C THR A 347 -17.22 10.59 21.18
N LEU A 348 -15.90 10.77 21.06
CA LEU A 348 -15.09 11.44 22.08
C LEU A 348 -15.48 12.91 22.27
N ARG A 349 -15.87 13.62 21.22
CA ARG A 349 -16.44 14.97 21.34
C ARG A 349 -17.78 14.96 22.05
N GLY A 350 -18.63 13.98 21.74
CA GLY A 350 -19.92 13.76 22.42
C GLY A 350 -19.74 13.50 23.92
N LYS A 351 -18.83 12.56 24.27
CA LYS A 351 -18.49 12.21 25.64
C LYS A 351 -18.02 13.42 26.45
N ARG A 352 -17.01 14.17 25.94
CA ARG A 352 -16.49 15.37 26.60
C ARG A 352 -17.57 16.45 26.80
N ARG A 353 -18.49 16.60 25.87
CA ARG A 353 -19.61 17.55 25.99
C ARG A 353 -20.58 17.09 27.09
N TRP A 354 -20.88 15.80 27.15
CA TRP A 354 -21.74 15.21 28.15
C TRP A 354 -21.13 15.37 29.57
N GLU A 355 -19.84 15.02 29.75
CA GLU A 355 -19.10 15.17 31.00
C GLU A 355 -19.06 16.62 31.50
N LYS A 356 -18.99 17.59 30.58
CA LYS A 356 -18.93 19.02 30.93
C LYS A 356 -20.25 19.60 31.40
N TYR A 357 -21.39 19.07 30.92
CA TYR A 357 -22.70 19.67 31.19
C TYR A 357 -23.55 18.90 32.20
N GLU A 358 -23.03 17.77 32.74
CA GLU A 358 -23.75 16.87 33.69
C GLU A 358 -25.21 16.58 33.26
N ASP A 359 -25.44 16.55 31.94
CA ASP A 359 -26.74 16.44 31.34
C ASP A 359 -27.19 14.97 31.54
N GLY A 360 -28.05 14.72 32.52
CA GLY A 360 -28.59 13.39 32.81
C GLY A 360 -29.49 12.79 31.72
N ASP A 361 -29.33 13.25 30.48
CA ASP A 361 -30.07 12.84 29.32
C ASP A 361 -29.61 11.47 28.79
N MET A 362 -30.34 10.45 29.25
CA MET A 362 -30.10 9.05 28.90
C MET A 362 -30.10 8.79 27.35
N GLU A 363 -30.85 9.56 26.57
CA GLU A 363 -30.87 9.40 25.11
C GLU A 363 -29.53 9.85 24.48
N LYS A 364 -28.91 10.89 25.03
CA LYS A 364 -27.59 11.34 24.56
C LYS A 364 -26.48 10.36 24.96
N ALA A 365 -26.58 9.76 26.14
CA ALA A 365 -25.67 8.70 26.57
C ALA A 365 -25.77 7.47 25.68
N GLN A 366 -26.95 7.03 25.30
CA GLN A 366 -27.16 5.92 24.37
C GLN A 366 -26.64 6.22 22.96
N ARG A 367 -26.74 7.46 22.48
CA ARG A 367 -26.22 7.85 21.16
C ARG A 367 -24.71 7.74 21.06
N TRP A 368 -23.98 8.28 22.04
CA TRP A 368 -22.52 8.19 21.98
C TRP A 368 -22.03 6.75 22.15
N GLU A 369 -22.76 5.90 22.86
CA GLU A 369 -22.46 4.47 23.00
C GLU A 369 -22.69 3.71 21.67
N GLN A 370 -23.77 4.04 20.95
CA GLN A 370 -24.01 3.54 19.58
C GLN A 370 -22.94 3.99 18.60
N ASP A 371 -22.53 5.27 18.69
CA ASP A 371 -21.42 5.79 17.87
C ASP A 371 -20.09 5.10 18.19
N ALA A 372 -19.85 4.75 19.47
CA ALA A 372 -18.68 4.00 19.90
C ALA A 372 -18.67 2.58 19.30
N GLU A 373 -19.80 1.88 19.32
CA GLU A 373 -19.89 0.54 18.74
C GLU A 373 -19.79 0.56 17.20
N SER A 374 -20.28 1.62 16.55
CA SER A 374 -20.06 1.84 15.12
C SER A 374 -18.58 2.01 14.80
N ALA A 375 -17.84 2.76 15.62
CA ALA A 375 -16.40 2.92 15.46
C ALA A 375 -15.65 1.58 15.63
N ARG A 376 -15.97 0.82 16.68
CA ARG A 376 -15.43 -0.52 16.95
C ARG A 376 -15.69 -1.47 15.77
N THR A 377 -16.91 -1.48 15.26
CA THR A 377 -17.30 -2.30 14.11
C THR A 377 -16.50 -1.92 12.85
N SER A 378 -16.26 -0.63 12.64
CA SER A 378 -15.47 -0.13 11.51
C SER A 378 -13.99 -0.53 11.64
N PHE A 379 -13.40 -0.46 12.84
CA PHE A 379 -12.03 -0.93 13.10
C PHE A 379 -11.91 -2.46 12.94
N ARG A 380 -12.87 -3.23 13.47
CA ARG A 380 -12.93 -4.69 13.33
C ARG A 380 -12.93 -5.10 11.86
N LYS A 381 -13.80 -4.50 11.04
CA LYS A 381 -13.84 -4.75 9.60
C LYS A 381 -12.55 -4.36 8.88
N ALA A 382 -11.90 -3.27 9.31
CA ALA A 382 -10.60 -2.89 8.76
C ALA A 382 -9.52 -3.95 9.04
N LEU A 383 -9.51 -4.55 10.22
CA LEU A 383 -8.57 -5.59 10.62
C LEU A 383 -8.84 -6.94 9.95
N GLU A 384 -10.11 -7.31 9.76
CA GLU A 384 -10.52 -8.51 9.00
C GLU A 384 -10.01 -8.45 7.54
N LEU A 385 -10.06 -7.27 6.94
CA LEU A 385 -9.58 -7.05 5.57
C LEU A 385 -8.07 -6.96 5.48
N SER A 386 -7.42 -6.37 6.47
CA SER A 386 -5.97 -6.21 6.53
C SER A 386 -5.53 -5.90 7.96
N ALA A 387 -4.75 -6.80 8.56
CA ALA A 387 -4.16 -6.61 9.88
C ALA A 387 -3.08 -5.51 9.85
N ALA A 388 -3.49 -4.26 9.68
CA ALA A 388 -2.58 -3.13 9.60
C ALA A 388 -2.27 -2.57 11.00
N ALA A 389 -1.00 -2.48 11.34
CA ALA A 389 -0.48 -1.93 12.59
C ALA A 389 -1.10 -0.56 12.98
N ALA A 390 -1.30 0.32 12.00
CA ALA A 390 -1.93 1.62 12.22
C ALA A 390 -3.40 1.53 12.64
N THR A 391 -4.10 0.44 12.33
CA THR A 391 -5.49 0.23 12.73
C THR A 391 -5.56 -0.18 14.21
N PHE A 392 -4.70 -1.07 14.67
CA PHE A 392 -4.58 -1.45 16.07
C PHE A 392 -4.24 -0.24 16.96
N ALA A 393 -3.24 0.54 16.57
CA ALA A 393 -2.86 1.75 17.31
C ALA A 393 -4.00 2.79 17.37
N ALA A 394 -4.73 3.00 16.29
CA ALA A 394 -5.85 3.92 16.26
C ALA A 394 -7.03 3.44 17.14
N TRP A 395 -7.33 2.16 17.10
CA TRP A 395 -8.39 1.57 17.91
C TRP A 395 -8.02 1.60 19.40
N ALA A 396 -6.81 1.21 19.77
CA ALA A 396 -6.34 1.23 21.15
C ALA A 396 -6.43 2.64 21.78
N ARG A 397 -5.99 3.67 21.05
CA ARG A 397 -6.14 5.07 21.50
C ARG A 397 -7.60 5.47 21.72
N PHE A 398 -8.48 4.95 20.89
CA PHE A 398 -9.91 5.21 21.03
C PHE A 398 -10.47 4.58 22.31
N GLU A 399 -10.17 3.30 22.60
CA GLU A 399 -10.61 2.64 23.84
C GLU A 399 -9.98 3.30 25.07
N GLU A 400 -8.70 3.65 25.03
CA GLU A 400 -8.02 4.41 26.09
C GLU A 400 -8.71 5.75 26.36
N ALA A 401 -9.08 6.50 25.31
CA ALA A 401 -9.78 7.76 25.43
C ALA A 401 -11.24 7.62 25.94
N LEU A 402 -11.85 6.46 25.73
CA LEU A 402 -13.12 6.11 26.33
C LEU A 402 -12.99 5.77 27.83
N GLY A 403 -11.77 5.49 28.30
CA GLY A 403 -11.47 5.05 29.66
C GLY A 403 -11.46 3.53 29.84
N ASP A 404 -11.61 2.77 28.76
CA ASP A 404 -11.52 1.31 28.78
C ASP A 404 -10.06 0.87 28.57
N VAL A 405 -9.31 0.91 29.67
CA VAL A 405 -7.87 0.63 29.70
C VAL A 405 -7.57 -0.84 29.36
N ASP A 406 -8.45 -1.75 29.78
CA ASP A 406 -8.26 -3.18 29.55
C ASP A 406 -8.50 -3.52 28.05
N ALA A 407 -9.59 -3.00 27.46
CA ALA A 407 -9.83 -3.15 26.02
C ALA A 407 -8.72 -2.53 25.17
N ALA A 408 -8.20 -1.37 25.56
CA ALA A 408 -7.08 -0.73 24.86
C ALA A 408 -5.82 -1.62 24.86
N ARG A 409 -5.54 -2.26 26.00
CA ARG A 409 -4.42 -3.19 26.15
C ARG A 409 -4.60 -4.41 25.28
N ASP A 410 -5.77 -5.06 25.32
CA ASP A 410 -6.08 -6.25 24.53
C ASP A 410 -5.89 -5.98 23.03
N VAL A 411 -6.38 -4.85 22.56
CA VAL A 411 -6.19 -4.41 21.15
C VAL A 411 -4.70 -4.24 20.80
N LEU A 412 -3.90 -3.66 21.70
CA LEU A 412 -2.46 -3.50 21.46
C LEU A 412 -1.73 -4.85 21.47
N GLU A 413 -2.06 -5.74 22.40
CA GLU A 413 -1.48 -7.08 22.43
C GLU A 413 -1.83 -7.91 21.21
N ASP A 414 -3.06 -7.83 20.73
CA ASP A 414 -3.46 -8.46 19.45
C ASP A 414 -2.75 -7.84 18.27
N GLY A 415 -2.52 -6.54 18.30
CA GLY A 415 -1.68 -5.83 17.32
C GLY A 415 -0.23 -6.33 17.33
N LEU A 416 0.34 -6.57 18.51
CA LEU A 416 1.69 -7.12 18.66
C LEU A 416 1.79 -8.58 18.21
N LYS A 417 0.75 -9.40 18.42
CA LYS A 417 0.66 -10.78 17.90
C LYS A 417 0.56 -10.80 16.37
N SER A 418 -0.31 -9.93 15.81
CA SER A 418 -0.56 -9.89 14.37
C SER A 418 0.55 -9.20 13.58
N CYS A 419 1.19 -8.20 14.18
CA CYS A 419 2.24 -7.38 13.58
C CYS A 419 3.45 -7.24 14.52
N PRO A 420 4.14 -8.34 14.89
CA PRO A 420 5.18 -8.35 15.93
C PRO A 420 6.35 -7.41 15.62
N ARG A 421 6.57 -7.09 14.36
CA ARG A 421 7.64 -6.22 13.88
C ARG A 421 7.21 -4.77 13.61
N ALA A 422 6.00 -4.39 13.97
CA ALA A 422 5.50 -3.03 13.72
C ALA A 422 5.94 -2.06 14.83
N ALA A 423 6.98 -1.29 14.59
CA ALA A 423 7.53 -0.34 15.55
C ALA A 423 6.50 0.69 16.09
N ASN A 424 5.50 1.06 15.29
CA ASN A 424 4.44 1.97 15.71
C ASN A 424 3.51 1.35 16.78
N VAL A 425 3.19 0.05 16.69
CA VAL A 425 2.39 -0.63 17.73
C VAL A 425 3.21 -0.77 19.01
N TRP A 426 4.49 -1.16 18.90
CA TRP A 426 5.39 -1.21 20.05
C TRP A 426 5.55 0.14 20.74
N ARG A 427 5.71 1.22 19.99
CA ARG A 427 5.80 2.57 20.55
C ARG A 427 4.52 2.92 21.32
N GLU A 428 3.37 2.67 20.72
CA GLU A 428 2.08 2.92 21.37
C GLU A 428 1.92 2.07 22.64
N PHE A 429 2.29 0.78 22.58
CA PHE A 429 2.23 -0.11 23.73
C PHE A 429 3.16 0.34 24.88
N VAL A 430 4.39 0.75 24.56
CA VAL A 430 5.33 1.28 25.58
C VAL A 430 4.80 2.56 26.23
N GLN A 431 4.24 3.48 25.44
CA GLN A 431 3.64 4.70 25.96
C GLN A 431 2.41 4.42 26.81
N PHE A 432 1.57 3.50 26.36
CA PHE A 432 0.39 3.05 27.09
C PHE A 432 0.76 2.43 28.45
N GLU A 433 1.72 1.49 28.50
CA GLU A 433 2.20 0.88 29.74
C GLU A 433 2.79 1.93 30.70
N GLY A 434 3.53 2.91 30.18
CA GLY A 434 4.08 4.01 30.97
C GLY A 434 3.01 4.90 31.58
N ARG A 435 1.93 5.20 30.86
CA ARG A 435 0.82 6.02 31.38
C ARG A 435 0.00 5.32 32.46
N HIS A 436 -0.23 4.00 32.32
CA HIS A 436 -1.18 3.28 33.16
C HIS A 436 -0.55 2.41 34.24
N ARG A 437 0.71 1.96 34.06
CA ARG A 437 1.41 1.06 35.01
C ARG A 437 2.78 1.56 35.46
N GLY A 438 3.17 2.74 35.01
CA GLY A 438 4.43 3.37 35.39
C GLY A 438 5.65 2.94 34.60
N GLU A 439 6.80 3.53 34.95
CA GLU A 439 8.04 3.41 34.17
C GLU A 439 8.61 1.99 34.13
N GLU A 440 8.43 1.19 35.19
CA GLU A 440 8.89 -0.20 35.24
C GLU A 440 8.20 -1.07 34.17
N ALA A 441 6.88 -0.89 33.99
CA ALA A 441 6.11 -1.57 32.97
C ALA A 441 6.51 -1.09 31.55
N ALA A 442 6.74 0.21 31.39
CA ALA A 442 7.24 0.76 30.13
C ALA A 442 8.62 0.20 29.78
N GLU A 443 9.51 0.04 30.76
CA GLU A 443 10.83 -0.54 30.53
C GLU A 443 10.78 -2.04 30.20
N ALA A 444 9.88 -2.79 30.85
CA ALA A 444 9.61 -4.17 30.49
C ALA A 444 9.06 -4.28 29.03
N ALA A 445 8.14 -3.38 28.66
CA ALA A 445 7.64 -3.29 27.30
C ALA A 445 8.73 -2.91 26.27
N ARG A 446 9.64 -1.97 26.62
CA ARG A 446 10.81 -1.61 25.80
C ARG A 446 11.75 -2.81 25.62
N ARG A 447 12.00 -3.62 26.66
CA ARG A 447 12.80 -4.84 26.53
C ARG A 447 12.14 -5.85 25.60
N ARG A 448 10.85 -6.09 25.72
CA ARG A 448 10.08 -6.94 24.79
C ARG A 448 10.13 -6.38 23.37
N ALA A 449 9.98 -5.07 23.21
CA ALA A 449 10.09 -4.39 21.90
C ALA A 449 11.47 -4.59 21.28
N ARG A 450 12.56 -4.41 22.05
CA ARG A 450 13.93 -4.66 21.55
C ARG A 450 14.10 -6.12 21.12
N ALA A 451 13.63 -7.07 21.89
CA ALA A 451 13.71 -8.49 21.55
C ALA A 451 12.91 -8.83 20.28
N ALA A 452 11.68 -8.29 20.15
CA ALA A 452 10.80 -8.53 18.99
C ALA A 452 11.24 -7.78 17.75
N LEU A 453 11.86 -6.63 17.97
CA LEU A 453 12.35 -5.76 16.94
C LEU A 453 13.84 -6.07 16.59
N GLY A 454 14.52 -7.01 17.24
CA GLY A 454 15.90 -7.48 16.97
C GLY A 454 16.93 -6.48 17.45
N GLY A 455 16.92 -6.20 18.74
CA GLY A 455 17.84 -5.50 19.61
C GLY A 455 18.88 -4.57 19.08
#